data_7a878ed017102ba4eba0e3592b38354a
#
_entry.id   7a878ed017102ba4eba0e3592b38354a
#
_cell.length_a   1.000
_cell.length_b   1.000
_cell.length_c   1.000
_cell.angle_alpha   90.00
_cell.angle_beta   90.00
_cell.angle_gamma   90.00
#
_symmetry.space_group_name_H-M   'P 1'
#
loop_
_entity.id
_entity.type
_entity.pdbx_description
1 polymer ?
#
loop_
_entity_poly.entity_id
_entity_poly.type
_entity_poly.pdbx_seq_one_letter_code
_entity_poly.pdbx_strand_id
1 'polypeptide(L)'
;MKKLLLVVFICLFATVSAFALDGNEMLKKVDRNLNPESFAMYRKLINIEPDGSKKEFVMYSVKKGKDKIASVFLSPASEKGRSTLRIGENMWLYIPNVGKPIRITSLQSVTGGVFNNSDIMRVDYSAEYNCEKVELADHGHTLHLKAKTNTVAYDRVKMRVYGKRLLPDKIECFASSGMLIKTLYFKKIKDFGGGIIRPAVIETDSPLYKDYKSIIIFAKVKARVLPDEVFTLNYMSKVEGLRQ
;
A
#
# COMPACT_ATOMS: atom_id res chain seq x y z
N MET A 1 -20.57 67.12 40.38
CA MET A 1 -19.46 66.18 40.30
C MET A 1 -20.04 64.88 39.74
N LYS A 2 -19.92 64.63 38.42
CA LYS A 2 -20.39 63.40 37.76
C LYS A 2 -19.23 62.42 37.64
N LYS A 3 -19.37 61.25 38.31
CA LYS A 3 -18.39 60.17 38.21
C LYS A 3 -18.66 59.38 36.92
N LEU A 4 -17.68 59.40 36.01
CA LEU A 4 -17.69 58.64 34.79
C LEU A 4 -17.20 57.21 35.11
N LEU A 5 -18.09 56.23 34.99
CA LEU A 5 -17.75 54.81 35.17
C LEU A 5 -17.23 54.23 33.83
N LEU A 6 -15.93 53.98 33.73
CA LEU A 6 -15.29 53.37 32.57
C LEU A 6 -15.46 51.84 32.69
N VAL A 7 -16.37 51.26 31.89
CA VAL A 7 -16.53 49.80 31.79
C VAL A 7 -15.54 49.31 30.75
N VAL A 8 -14.46 48.63 31.22
CA VAL A 8 -13.49 47.94 30.33
C VAL A 8 -14.06 46.57 29.97
N PHE A 9 -14.49 46.42 28.73
CA PHE A 9 -14.95 45.14 28.17
C PHE A 9 -13.73 44.32 27.73
N ILE A 10 -13.29 43.38 28.59
CA ILE A 10 -12.22 42.46 28.26
C ILE A 10 -12.82 41.35 27.36
N CYS A 11 -12.60 41.47 26.05
CA CYS A 11 -12.88 40.37 25.11
C CYS A 11 -11.89 39.24 25.33
N LEU A 12 -12.30 38.19 26.03
CA LEU A 12 -11.55 36.92 26.13
C LEU A 12 -11.61 36.26 24.77
N PHE A 13 -10.59 36.44 23.93
CA PHE A 13 -10.40 35.61 22.76
C PHE A 13 -9.99 34.23 23.20
N ALA A 14 -10.96 33.31 23.34
CA ALA A 14 -10.68 31.88 23.42
C ALA A 14 -10.05 31.42 22.10
N THR A 15 -8.73 31.30 22.08
CA THR A 15 -8.01 30.64 20.99
C THR A 15 -8.38 29.17 21.01
N VAL A 16 -9.35 28.78 20.19
CA VAL A 16 -9.61 27.38 19.90
C VAL A 16 -8.36 26.88 19.16
N SER A 17 -7.45 26.23 19.89
CA SER A 17 -6.36 25.47 19.28
C SER A 17 -7.01 24.36 18.44
N ALA A 18 -7.16 24.61 17.15
CA ALA A 18 -7.49 23.55 16.21
C ALA A 18 -6.37 22.50 16.32
N PHE A 19 -6.64 21.39 16.98
CA PHE A 19 -5.74 20.24 16.94
C PHE A 19 -5.57 19.86 15.48
N ALA A 20 -4.46 20.26 14.88
CA ALA A 20 -4.10 19.83 13.54
C ALA A 20 -4.07 18.30 13.59
N LEU A 21 -4.88 17.65 12.76
CA LEU A 21 -4.88 16.20 12.62
C LEU A 21 -3.46 15.77 12.23
N ASP A 22 -2.80 14.99 13.10
CA ASP A 22 -1.48 14.45 12.78
C ASP A 22 -1.62 13.46 11.61
N GLY A 23 -1.21 13.93 10.42
CA GLY A 23 -1.31 13.15 9.19
C GLY A 23 -0.47 11.88 9.22
N ASN A 24 0.65 11.86 9.96
CA ASN A 24 1.48 10.65 10.09
C ASN A 24 0.81 9.61 10.99
N GLU A 25 0.17 10.03 12.08
CA GLU A 25 -0.62 9.12 12.91
C GLU A 25 -1.85 8.60 12.16
N MET A 26 -2.49 9.44 11.34
CA MET A 26 -3.58 9.01 10.47
C MET A 26 -3.09 7.97 9.45
N LEU A 27 -1.92 8.18 8.84
CA LEU A 27 -1.33 7.24 7.89
C LEU A 27 -1.02 5.88 8.52
N LYS A 28 -0.49 5.86 9.75
CA LYS A 28 -0.29 4.63 10.52
C LYS A 28 -1.61 3.90 10.81
N LYS A 29 -2.70 4.62 11.10
CA LYS A 29 -4.04 4.03 11.27
C LYS A 29 -4.55 3.44 9.96
N VAL A 30 -4.34 4.09 8.82
CA VAL A 30 -4.65 3.53 7.49
C VAL A 30 -3.93 2.20 7.29
N ASP A 31 -2.63 2.14 7.57
CA ASP A 31 -1.85 0.90 7.44
C ASP A 31 -2.42 -0.23 8.30
N ARG A 32 -2.75 0.05 9.57
CA ARG A 32 -3.33 -0.96 10.49
C ARG A 32 -4.73 -1.42 10.06
N ASN A 33 -5.52 -0.51 9.51
CA ASN A 33 -6.87 -0.84 9.00
C ASN A 33 -6.82 -1.62 7.69
N LEU A 34 -5.77 -1.43 6.89
CA LEU A 34 -5.55 -2.22 5.68
C LEU A 34 -5.01 -3.61 5.99
N ASN A 35 -4.10 -3.74 6.97
CA ASN A 35 -3.43 -5.00 7.23
C ASN A 35 -3.12 -5.18 8.73
N PRO A 36 -3.24 -6.42 9.25
CA PRO A 36 -2.64 -6.80 10.52
C PRO A 36 -1.13 -6.58 10.49
N GLU A 37 -0.50 -6.52 11.65
CA GLU A 37 0.95 -6.38 11.77
C GLU A 37 1.70 -7.56 11.13
N SER A 38 1.16 -8.78 11.26
CA SER A 38 1.71 -9.97 10.63
C SER A 38 0.58 -10.84 10.11
N PHE A 39 0.66 -11.22 8.83
CA PHE A 39 -0.40 -11.96 8.17
C PHE A 39 0.05 -12.74 6.94
N ALA A 40 -0.79 -13.69 6.54
CA ALA A 40 -0.70 -14.39 5.27
C ALA A 40 -1.91 -14.05 4.38
N MET A 41 -1.70 -14.04 3.06
CA MET A 41 -2.76 -13.76 2.09
C MET A 41 -2.61 -14.56 0.80
N TYR A 42 -3.75 -14.89 0.18
CA TYR A 42 -3.83 -15.31 -1.22
C TYR A 42 -4.36 -14.16 -2.05
N ARG A 43 -3.75 -13.94 -3.19
CA ARG A 43 -4.20 -12.92 -4.14
C ARG A 43 -4.06 -13.39 -5.58
N LYS A 44 -4.95 -12.88 -6.42
CA LYS A 44 -4.90 -13.03 -7.86
C LYS A 44 -4.54 -11.68 -8.46
N LEU A 45 -3.54 -11.66 -9.34
CA LEU A 45 -3.21 -10.51 -10.16
C LEU A 45 -3.66 -10.80 -11.59
N ILE A 46 -4.33 -9.84 -12.22
CA ILE A 46 -4.80 -9.92 -13.59
C ILE A 46 -4.26 -8.70 -14.33
N ASN A 47 -3.47 -8.91 -15.37
CA ASN A 47 -3.09 -7.88 -16.32
C ASN A 47 -3.96 -8.04 -17.57
N ILE A 48 -4.60 -6.96 -17.99
CA ILE A 48 -5.42 -6.86 -19.19
C ILE A 48 -4.67 -5.97 -20.17
N GLU A 49 -4.35 -6.51 -21.34
CA GLU A 49 -3.66 -5.81 -22.42
C GLU A 49 -4.66 -5.06 -23.31
N PRO A 50 -4.23 -4.12 -24.17
CA PRO A 50 -5.13 -3.32 -25.01
C PRO A 50 -5.99 -4.16 -25.96
N ASP A 51 -5.53 -5.34 -26.39
CA ASP A 51 -6.28 -6.29 -27.22
C ASP A 51 -7.30 -7.12 -26.42
N GLY A 52 -7.43 -6.89 -25.10
CA GLY A 52 -8.30 -7.62 -24.21
C GLY A 52 -7.72 -8.94 -23.69
N SER A 53 -6.52 -9.34 -24.13
CA SER A 53 -5.85 -10.52 -23.60
C SER A 53 -5.52 -10.38 -22.12
N LYS A 54 -5.48 -11.50 -21.39
CA LYS A 54 -5.30 -11.51 -19.94
C LYS A 54 -4.15 -12.40 -19.53
N LYS A 55 -3.27 -11.88 -18.69
CA LYS A 55 -2.27 -12.65 -17.96
C LYS A 55 -2.64 -12.70 -16.49
N GLU A 56 -2.77 -13.90 -15.95
CA GLU A 56 -3.24 -14.11 -14.59
C GLU A 56 -2.18 -14.81 -13.74
N PHE A 57 -1.99 -14.31 -12.52
CA PHE A 57 -1.05 -14.87 -11.56
C PHE A 57 -1.78 -15.13 -10.24
N VAL A 58 -1.60 -16.29 -9.66
CA VAL A 58 -2.03 -16.59 -8.28
C VAL A 58 -0.79 -16.56 -7.40
N MET A 59 -0.87 -15.86 -6.29
CA MET A 59 0.24 -15.67 -5.38
C MET A 59 -0.18 -15.95 -3.93
N TYR A 60 0.72 -16.55 -3.18
CA TYR A 60 0.67 -16.57 -1.73
C TYR A 60 1.72 -15.61 -1.19
N SER A 61 1.36 -14.84 -0.18
CA SER A 61 2.25 -13.83 0.39
C SER A 61 2.14 -13.83 1.90
N VAL A 62 3.26 -13.56 2.56
CA VAL A 62 3.35 -13.35 4.01
C VAL A 62 4.01 -12.01 4.29
N LYS A 63 3.51 -11.27 5.28
CA LYS A 63 4.03 -9.97 5.68
C LYS A 63 4.23 -9.94 7.19
N LYS A 64 5.32 -9.31 7.65
CA LYS A 64 5.60 -9.07 9.07
C LYS A 64 6.10 -7.66 9.29
N GLY A 65 5.55 -7.01 10.30
CA GLY A 65 5.89 -5.64 10.63
C GLY A 65 5.53 -4.67 9.48
N LYS A 66 6.17 -3.52 9.47
CA LYS A 66 5.86 -2.45 8.52
C LYS A 66 6.55 -2.58 7.16
N ASP A 67 7.60 -3.41 7.04
CA ASP A 67 8.56 -3.33 5.93
C ASP A 67 9.05 -4.69 5.38
N LYS A 68 8.51 -5.85 5.84
CA LYS A 68 8.94 -7.18 5.37
C LYS A 68 7.78 -7.89 4.68
N ILE A 69 7.99 -8.34 3.44
CA ILE A 69 7.04 -9.17 2.70
C ILE A 69 7.77 -10.20 1.85
N ALA A 70 7.31 -11.45 1.90
CA ALA A 70 7.73 -12.51 0.99
C ALA A 70 6.52 -13.06 0.24
N SER A 71 6.69 -13.39 -1.04
CA SER A 71 5.61 -13.93 -1.88
C SER A 71 6.13 -15.03 -2.78
N VAL A 72 5.27 -16.00 -3.08
CA VAL A 72 5.54 -17.05 -4.05
C VAL A 72 4.41 -17.13 -5.07
N PHE A 73 4.77 -17.30 -6.34
CA PHE A 73 3.85 -17.53 -7.44
C PHE A 73 3.40 -18.99 -7.43
N LEU A 74 2.09 -19.20 -7.50
CA LEU A 74 1.45 -20.52 -7.51
C LEU A 74 0.92 -20.89 -8.89
N SER A 75 0.61 -19.89 -9.72
CA SER A 75 0.07 -20.02 -11.06
C SER A 75 0.45 -18.79 -11.89
N PRO A 76 0.61 -18.92 -13.23
CA PRO A 76 0.53 -20.14 -14.04
C PRO A 76 1.70 -21.11 -13.78
N ALA A 77 1.68 -22.28 -14.41
CA ALA A 77 2.73 -23.31 -14.20
C ALA A 77 4.15 -22.82 -14.55
N SER A 78 4.26 -21.93 -15.57
CA SER A 78 5.52 -21.28 -15.98
C SER A 78 6.13 -20.38 -14.92
N GLU A 79 5.33 -19.90 -13.97
CA GLU A 79 5.72 -18.96 -12.92
C GLU A 79 5.83 -19.65 -11.53
N LYS A 80 5.34 -20.87 -11.45
CA LYS A 80 5.27 -21.60 -10.17
C LYS A 80 6.64 -21.71 -9.52
N GLY A 81 6.68 -21.40 -8.21
CA GLY A 81 7.90 -21.44 -7.40
C GLY A 81 8.77 -20.17 -7.51
N ARG A 82 8.54 -19.28 -8.49
CA ARG A 82 9.15 -17.94 -8.42
C ARG A 82 8.72 -17.28 -7.12
N SER A 83 9.66 -16.60 -6.46
CA SER A 83 9.35 -15.88 -5.24
C SER A 83 10.00 -14.51 -5.21
N THR A 84 9.39 -13.62 -4.46
CA THR A 84 9.90 -12.27 -4.23
C THR A 84 10.06 -12.04 -2.74
N LEU A 85 11.09 -11.28 -2.37
CA LEU A 85 11.34 -10.85 -1.01
C LEU A 85 11.57 -9.34 -1.01
N ARG A 86 10.95 -8.65 -0.05
CA ARG A 86 11.25 -7.26 0.26
C ARG A 86 11.56 -7.11 1.74
N ILE A 87 12.63 -6.38 2.05
CA ILE A 87 13.02 -5.96 3.40
C ILE A 87 13.37 -4.48 3.31
N GLY A 88 12.55 -3.63 3.88
CA GLY A 88 12.69 -2.19 3.73
C GLY A 88 12.67 -1.76 2.25
N GLU A 89 13.75 -1.15 1.78
CA GLU A 89 13.90 -0.70 0.38
C GLU A 89 14.48 -1.79 -0.54
N ASN A 90 15.00 -2.88 0.03
CA ASN A 90 15.67 -3.93 -0.73
C ASN A 90 14.68 -4.96 -1.23
N MET A 91 14.75 -5.29 -2.52
CA MET A 91 13.87 -6.25 -3.18
C MET A 91 14.66 -7.29 -3.97
N TRP A 92 14.21 -8.55 -3.91
CA TRP A 92 14.83 -9.67 -4.63
C TRP A 92 13.77 -10.52 -5.31
N LEU A 93 14.17 -11.12 -6.41
CA LEU A 93 13.45 -12.13 -7.16
C LEU A 93 14.26 -13.43 -7.11
N TYR A 94 13.62 -14.52 -6.77
CA TYR A 94 14.14 -15.87 -6.92
C TYR A 94 13.41 -16.61 -8.03
N ILE A 95 14.16 -17.23 -8.93
CA ILE A 95 13.65 -18.06 -10.03
C ILE A 95 14.23 -19.46 -9.82
N PRO A 96 13.40 -20.51 -9.69
CA PRO A 96 13.88 -21.87 -9.36
C PRO A 96 15.02 -22.36 -10.24
N ASN A 97 14.92 -22.18 -11.56
CA ASN A 97 15.93 -22.64 -12.53
C ASN A 97 17.24 -21.82 -12.50
N VAL A 98 17.24 -20.65 -11.89
CA VAL A 98 18.44 -19.82 -11.69
C VAL A 98 19.12 -20.16 -10.38
N GLY A 99 18.35 -20.60 -9.39
CA GLY A 99 18.83 -21.14 -8.11
C GLY A 99 19.38 -20.11 -7.12
N LYS A 100 19.44 -18.82 -7.48
CA LYS A 100 19.93 -17.73 -6.60
C LYS A 100 19.05 -16.49 -6.70
N PRO A 101 18.91 -15.70 -5.60
CA PRO A 101 18.19 -14.44 -5.62
C PRO A 101 18.88 -13.38 -6.49
N ILE A 102 18.09 -12.66 -7.26
CA ILE A 102 18.50 -11.53 -8.11
C ILE A 102 17.92 -10.26 -7.52
N ARG A 103 18.73 -9.21 -7.40
CA ARG A 103 18.25 -7.90 -6.94
C ARG A 103 17.36 -7.24 -7.99
N ILE A 104 16.23 -6.69 -7.55
CA ILE A 104 15.28 -5.97 -8.39
C ILE A 104 14.96 -4.61 -7.78
N THR A 105 14.38 -3.70 -8.57
CA THR A 105 14.03 -2.34 -8.12
C THR A 105 12.53 -2.18 -7.92
N SER A 106 12.14 -1.14 -7.19
CA SER A 106 10.74 -0.82 -6.89
C SER A 106 9.91 -0.51 -8.13
N LEU A 107 10.50 0.15 -9.13
CA LEU A 107 9.83 0.57 -10.37
C LEU A 107 9.68 -0.54 -11.41
N GLN A 108 10.54 -1.57 -11.38
CA GLN A 108 10.39 -2.72 -12.27
C GLN A 108 9.10 -3.50 -11.97
N SER A 109 8.63 -4.28 -12.94
CA SER A 109 7.51 -5.21 -12.76
C SER A 109 7.94 -6.64 -13.08
N VAL A 110 7.84 -7.55 -12.11
CA VAL A 110 8.11 -8.98 -12.32
C VAL A 110 6.93 -9.72 -12.96
N THR A 111 5.78 -9.06 -13.09
CA THR A 111 4.55 -9.64 -13.66
C THR A 111 4.14 -8.98 -14.98
N GLY A 112 4.81 -7.90 -15.37
CA GLY A 112 4.31 -7.00 -16.41
C GLY A 112 3.07 -6.22 -15.97
N GLY A 113 2.40 -5.57 -16.91
CA GLY A 113 1.21 -4.75 -16.65
C GLY A 113 1.52 -3.42 -15.95
N VAL A 114 0.50 -2.83 -15.31
CA VAL A 114 0.58 -1.49 -14.71
C VAL A 114 1.15 -1.51 -13.28
N PHE A 115 1.02 -2.62 -12.54
CA PHE A 115 1.63 -2.75 -11.22
C PHE A 115 3.14 -2.95 -11.32
N ASN A 116 3.89 -2.19 -10.55
CA ASN A 116 5.33 -2.41 -10.36
C ASN A 116 5.60 -3.24 -9.08
N ASN A 117 6.87 -3.53 -8.81
CA ASN A 117 7.27 -4.32 -7.66
C ASN A 117 6.86 -3.68 -6.33
N SER A 118 6.88 -2.33 -6.23
CA SER A 118 6.42 -1.63 -5.03
C SER A 118 4.93 -1.84 -4.76
N ASP A 119 4.10 -1.94 -5.80
CA ASP A 119 2.66 -2.21 -5.65
C ASP A 119 2.40 -3.66 -5.26
N ILE A 120 3.13 -4.60 -5.92
CA ILE A 120 2.99 -6.05 -5.67
C ILE A 120 3.53 -6.43 -4.30
N MET A 121 4.67 -5.85 -3.89
CA MET A 121 5.30 -6.06 -2.59
C MET A 121 5.03 -4.89 -1.65
N ARG A 122 3.76 -4.48 -1.53
CA ARG A 122 3.37 -3.33 -0.72
C ARG A 122 3.66 -3.57 0.75
N VAL A 123 4.47 -2.68 1.32
CA VAL A 123 4.71 -2.52 2.75
C VAL A 123 3.79 -1.42 3.30
N ASP A 124 3.91 -1.06 4.58
CA ASP A 124 3.12 0.03 5.14
C ASP A 124 3.47 1.35 4.45
N TYR A 125 2.48 2.17 4.15
CA TYR A 125 2.70 3.51 3.57
C TYR A 125 3.53 4.39 4.51
N SER A 126 3.29 4.29 5.81
CA SER A 126 4.06 5.02 6.83
C SER A 126 5.52 4.59 6.92
N ALA A 127 5.92 3.44 6.37
CA ALA A 127 7.32 3.07 6.24
C ALA A 127 8.02 3.89 5.14
N GLU A 128 7.33 4.16 4.03
CA GLU A 128 7.89 4.81 2.84
C GLU A 128 7.63 6.32 2.76
N TYR A 129 6.55 6.82 3.41
CA TYR A 129 6.08 8.19 3.24
C TYR A 129 5.92 8.93 4.57
N ASN A 130 6.07 10.26 4.49
CA ASN A 130 5.58 11.21 5.49
C ASN A 130 4.34 11.92 4.93
N CYS A 131 3.37 12.20 5.79
CA CYS A 131 2.23 13.01 5.43
C CYS A 131 2.58 14.50 5.62
N GLU A 132 2.63 15.25 4.52
CA GLU A 132 2.93 16.70 4.55
C GLU A 132 1.69 17.54 4.80
N LYS A 133 0.50 17.06 4.37
CA LYS A 133 -0.75 17.79 4.49
C LYS A 133 -1.94 16.84 4.59
N VAL A 134 -2.93 17.21 5.39
CA VAL A 134 -4.25 16.58 5.44
C VAL A 134 -5.28 17.60 5.01
N GLU A 135 -6.10 17.25 4.03
CA GLU A 135 -7.24 18.07 3.58
C GLU A 135 -8.54 17.37 3.95
N LEU A 136 -9.51 18.15 4.42
CA LEU A 136 -10.87 17.66 4.62
C LEU A 136 -11.52 17.40 3.26
N ALA A 137 -12.22 16.28 3.11
CA ALA A 137 -13.02 15.93 1.94
C ALA A 137 -14.45 15.57 2.39
N ASP A 138 -15.42 15.57 1.48
CA ASP A 138 -16.86 15.46 1.80
C ASP A 138 -17.23 14.31 2.75
N HIS A 139 -16.54 13.18 2.69
CA HIS A 139 -16.79 12.02 3.56
C HIS A 139 -15.53 11.42 4.16
N GLY A 140 -14.45 12.19 4.30
CA GLY A 140 -13.19 11.70 4.82
C GLY A 140 -12.06 12.71 4.72
N HIS A 141 -10.87 12.24 4.35
CA HIS A 141 -9.68 13.06 4.27
C HIS A 141 -8.86 12.71 3.02
N THR A 142 -8.12 13.68 2.54
CA THR A 142 -7.06 13.48 1.54
C THR A 142 -5.71 13.72 2.20
N LEU A 143 -4.86 12.69 2.21
CA LEU A 143 -3.50 12.76 2.71
C LEU A 143 -2.55 13.02 1.55
N HIS A 144 -1.73 14.06 1.65
CA HIS A 144 -0.65 14.36 0.72
C HIS A 144 0.65 13.81 1.29
N LEU A 145 1.18 12.80 0.65
CA LEU A 145 2.33 12.03 1.12
C LEU A 145 3.56 12.35 0.27
N LYS A 146 4.70 12.49 0.93
CA LYS A 146 6.01 12.65 0.30
C LYS A 146 6.90 11.45 0.63
N ALA A 147 7.57 10.91 -0.36
CA ALA A 147 8.54 9.84 -0.18
C ALA A 147 9.65 10.26 0.78
N LYS A 148 10.05 9.36 1.68
CA LYS A 148 11.14 9.56 2.64
C LYS A 148 12.51 9.50 1.97
N THR A 149 12.63 8.71 0.89
CA THR A 149 13.88 8.50 0.15
C THR A 149 13.60 8.50 -1.35
N ASN A 150 14.64 8.64 -2.15
CA ASN A 150 14.55 8.60 -3.62
C ASN A 150 14.47 7.19 -4.21
N THR A 151 14.56 6.15 -3.39
CA THR A 151 14.40 4.74 -3.79
C THR A 151 12.96 4.27 -3.78
N VAL A 152 12.06 5.04 -3.14
CA VAL A 152 10.61 4.79 -3.15
C VAL A 152 10.06 5.03 -4.56
N ALA A 153 9.15 4.17 -5.01
CA ALA A 153 8.68 4.15 -6.39
C ALA A 153 7.97 5.44 -6.86
N TYR A 154 7.31 6.14 -5.94
CA TYR A 154 6.59 7.37 -6.24
C TYR A 154 7.06 8.48 -5.32
N ASP A 155 7.41 9.64 -5.89
CA ASP A 155 7.87 10.79 -5.12
C ASP A 155 6.76 11.38 -4.23
N ARG A 156 5.55 11.45 -4.78
CA ARG A 156 4.36 11.93 -4.08
C ARG A 156 3.19 10.97 -4.28
N VAL A 157 2.37 10.90 -3.24
CA VAL A 157 1.13 10.12 -3.26
C VAL A 157 0.01 10.99 -2.70
N LYS A 158 -1.11 11.04 -3.40
CA LYS A 158 -2.34 11.66 -2.91
C LYS A 158 -3.32 10.53 -2.57
N MET A 159 -3.56 10.32 -1.29
CA MET A 159 -4.37 9.22 -0.77
C MET A 159 -5.69 9.77 -0.21
N ARG A 160 -6.80 9.41 -0.84
CA ARG A 160 -8.12 9.69 -0.30
C ARG A 160 -8.57 8.54 0.58
N VAL A 161 -8.95 8.86 1.82
CA VAL A 161 -9.45 7.92 2.84
C VAL A 161 -10.81 8.34 3.34
N TYR A 162 -11.67 7.38 3.68
CA TYR A 162 -13.04 7.64 4.08
C TYR A 162 -13.50 6.82 5.27
N GLY A 163 -14.56 7.31 5.90
CA GLY A 163 -15.24 6.67 7.03
C GLY A 163 -14.39 6.56 8.29
N LYS A 164 -14.99 6.05 9.34
CA LYS A 164 -14.34 5.86 10.65
C LYS A 164 -13.12 4.92 10.61
N ARG A 165 -13.07 4.03 9.61
CA ARG A 165 -11.96 3.08 9.41
C ARG A 165 -10.79 3.66 8.62
N LEU A 166 -10.89 4.88 8.09
CA LEU A 166 -9.84 5.51 7.27
C LEU A 166 -9.33 4.57 6.16
N LEU A 167 -10.23 3.88 5.46
CA LEU A 167 -9.84 3.02 4.36
C LEU A 167 -9.64 3.84 3.08
N PRO A 168 -8.59 3.59 2.30
CA PRO A 168 -8.43 4.27 1.01
C PRO A 168 -9.49 3.78 0.01
N ASP A 169 -9.99 4.70 -0.81
CA ASP A 169 -10.78 4.40 -2.00
C ASP A 169 -10.05 4.78 -3.29
N LYS A 170 -9.17 5.79 -3.23
CA LYS A 170 -8.38 6.26 -4.36
C LYS A 170 -6.98 6.69 -3.92
N ILE A 171 -5.97 6.26 -4.67
CA ILE A 171 -4.59 6.69 -4.48
C ILE A 171 -4.02 7.10 -5.83
N GLU A 172 -3.53 8.34 -5.94
CA GLU A 172 -2.85 8.87 -7.10
C GLU A 172 -1.35 8.92 -6.82
N CYS A 173 -0.55 8.36 -7.74
CA CYS A 173 0.90 8.21 -7.59
C CYS A 173 1.62 9.11 -8.60
N PHE A 174 2.54 9.95 -8.14
CA PHE A 174 3.21 10.98 -8.93
C PHE A 174 4.73 10.81 -8.95
N ALA A 175 5.33 11.16 -10.07
CA ALA A 175 6.78 11.35 -10.21
C ALA A 175 7.23 12.65 -9.51
N SER A 176 8.54 12.83 -9.35
CA SER A 176 9.14 14.08 -8.83
C SER A 176 8.85 15.31 -9.69
N SER A 177 8.61 15.12 -10.98
CA SER A 177 8.16 16.16 -11.91
C SER A 177 6.72 16.62 -11.69
N GLY A 178 5.94 15.95 -10.83
CA GLY A 178 4.51 16.18 -10.65
C GLY A 178 3.62 15.43 -11.66
N MET A 179 4.21 14.65 -12.57
CA MET A 179 3.47 13.86 -13.55
C MET A 179 2.74 12.70 -12.85
N LEU A 180 1.44 12.53 -13.14
CA LEU A 180 0.66 11.38 -12.70
C LEU A 180 1.17 10.10 -13.39
N ILE A 181 1.63 9.14 -12.61
CA ILE A 181 2.10 7.85 -13.10
C ILE A 181 0.93 6.87 -13.21
N LYS A 182 0.12 6.77 -12.17
CA LYS A 182 -1.06 5.89 -12.11
C LYS A 182 -2.01 6.28 -11.00
N THR A 183 -3.22 5.77 -11.11
CA THR A 183 -4.25 5.82 -10.07
C THR A 183 -4.59 4.39 -9.63
N LEU A 184 -4.73 4.17 -8.34
CA LEU A 184 -5.19 2.93 -7.72
C LEU A 184 -6.59 3.17 -7.15
N TYR A 185 -7.54 2.33 -7.52
CA TYR A 185 -8.92 2.34 -7.01
C TYR A 185 -9.13 1.14 -6.10
N PHE A 186 -9.53 1.40 -4.85
CA PHE A 186 -9.77 0.39 -3.83
C PHE A 186 -11.28 0.12 -3.76
N LYS A 187 -11.67 -1.11 -4.03
CA LYS A 187 -13.07 -1.49 -4.22
C LYS A 187 -13.43 -2.72 -3.39
N LYS A 188 -14.74 -2.95 -3.25
CA LYS A 188 -15.33 -4.15 -2.65
C LYS A 188 -14.83 -4.38 -1.23
N ILE A 189 -15.28 -3.54 -0.28
CA ILE A 189 -15.00 -3.77 1.15
C ILE A 189 -15.52 -5.17 1.52
N LYS A 190 -14.64 -5.97 2.13
CA LYS A 190 -14.92 -7.34 2.55
C LYS A 190 -14.41 -7.58 3.96
N ASP A 191 -15.17 -8.33 4.73
CA ASP A 191 -14.71 -8.92 5.98
C ASP A 191 -14.02 -10.26 5.69
N PHE A 192 -12.76 -10.36 6.06
CA PHE A 192 -11.94 -11.55 5.92
C PHE A 192 -11.93 -12.41 7.20
N GLY A 193 -12.67 -11.98 8.23
CA GLY A 193 -12.66 -12.57 9.55
C GLY A 193 -11.55 -12.02 10.46
N GLY A 194 -11.64 -12.31 11.76
CA GLY A 194 -10.64 -11.81 12.73
C GLY A 194 -10.52 -10.29 12.83
N GLY A 195 -11.57 -9.55 12.49
CA GLY A 195 -11.59 -8.08 12.49
C GLY A 195 -10.92 -7.43 11.27
N ILE A 196 -10.50 -8.20 10.27
CA ILE A 196 -9.83 -7.72 9.06
C ILE A 196 -10.90 -7.31 8.04
N ILE A 197 -11.30 -6.04 8.05
CA ILE A 197 -12.27 -5.46 7.11
C ILE A 197 -11.53 -4.44 6.23
N ARG A 198 -11.41 -4.74 4.93
CA ARG A 198 -10.62 -3.94 4.01
C ARG A 198 -11.11 -4.09 2.56
N PRO A 199 -10.64 -3.24 1.62
CA PRO A 199 -10.85 -3.45 0.19
C PRO A 199 -10.31 -4.80 -0.27
N ALA A 200 -11.14 -5.54 -1.02
CA ALA A 200 -10.78 -6.85 -1.59
C ALA A 200 -10.28 -6.76 -3.03
N VAL A 201 -10.43 -5.62 -3.68
CA VAL A 201 -10.02 -5.40 -5.07
C VAL A 201 -9.25 -4.08 -5.16
N ILE A 202 -8.13 -4.10 -5.87
CA ILE A 202 -7.40 -2.91 -6.30
C ILE A 202 -7.32 -2.94 -7.82
N GLU A 203 -7.82 -1.90 -8.49
CA GLU A 203 -7.71 -1.70 -9.93
C GLU A 203 -6.77 -0.54 -10.23
N THR A 204 -6.08 -0.59 -11.36
CA THR A 204 -5.21 0.50 -11.81
C THR A 204 -5.79 1.20 -13.03
N ASP A 205 -5.42 2.48 -13.14
CA ASP A 205 -5.49 3.25 -14.36
C ASP A 205 -4.18 4.07 -14.48
N SER A 206 -3.64 4.22 -15.69
CA SER A 206 -2.37 4.92 -15.90
C SER A 206 -2.35 5.65 -17.22
N PRO A 207 -2.06 6.97 -17.22
CA PRO A 207 -1.88 7.72 -18.46
C PRO A 207 -0.65 7.25 -19.27
N LEU A 208 0.31 6.58 -18.62
CA LEU A 208 1.53 6.05 -19.26
C LEU A 208 1.31 4.70 -19.94
N TYR A 209 0.24 3.98 -19.58
CA TYR A 209 -0.09 2.65 -20.10
C TYR A 209 -1.54 2.67 -20.61
N LYS A 210 -1.73 3.40 -21.72
CA LYS A 210 -3.05 3.58 -22.34
C LYS A 210 -3.67 2.20 -22.64
N ASP A 211 -4.93 2.04 -22.26
CA ASP A 211 -5.74 0.83 -22.48
C ASP A 211 -5.24 -0.44 -21.74
N TYR A 212 -4.12 -0.37 -20.99
CA TYR A 212 -3.73 -1.41 -20.05
C TYR A 212 -4.46 -1.25 -18.72
N LYS A 213 -4.86 -2.36 -18.13
CA LYS A 213 -5.41 -2.41 -16.78
C LYS A 213 -4.79 -3.54 -15.98
N SER A 214 -4.49 -3.30 -14.73
CA SER A 214 -4.07 -4.35 -13.81
C SER A 214 -5.01 -4.39 -12.60
N ILE A 215 -5.33 -5.59 -12.13
CA ILE A 215 -6.28 -5.82 -11.03
C ILE A 215 -5.66 -6.77 -10.04
N ILE A 216 -5.65 -6.42 -8.75
CA ILE A 216 -5.35 -7.34 -7.65
C ILE A 216 -6.65 -7.68 -6.93
N ILE A 217 -6.90 -8.98 -6.73
CA ILE A 217 -8.02 -9.51 -5.96
C ILE A 217 -7.45 -10.25 -4.75
N PHE A 218 -7.82 -9.83 -3.55
CA PHE A 218 -7.49 -10.52 -2.31
C PHE A 218 -8.55 -11.60 -2.04
N ALA A 219 -8.13 -12.86 -2.02
CA ALA A 219 -9.04 -13.99 -1.82
C ALA A 219 -9.16 -14.37 -0.35
N LYS A 220 -8.04 -14.39 0.36
CA LYS A 220 -7.96 -14.74 1.79
C LYS A 220 -6.88 -13.89 2.43
N VAL A 221 -7.20 -13.29 3.58
CA VAL A 221 -6.25 -12.57 4.42
C VAL A 221 -6.45 -13.06 5.85
N LYS A 222 -5.39 -13.51 6.53
CA LYS A 222 -5.48 -14.05 7.88
C LYS A 222 -4.25 -13.61 8.69
N ALA A 223 -4.47 -13.07 9.88
CA ALA A 223 -3.40 -12.81 10.82
C ALA A 223 -2.61 -14.10 11.10
N ARG A 224 -1.29 -13.99 11.15
CA ARG A 224 -0.40 -15.13 11.33
C ARG A 224 0.89 -14.69 11.99
N VAL A 225 1.33 -15.40 13.02
CA VAL A 225 2.67 -15.23 13.59
C VAL A 225 3.69 -15.84 12.63
N LEU A 226 4.74 -15.09 12.33
CA LEU A 226 5.77 -15.48 11.36
C LEU A 226 7.16 -15.31 12.00
N PRO A 227 8.04 -16.35 11.95
CA PRO A 227 9.42 -16.20 12.40
C PRO A 227 10.20 -15.29 11.43
N ASP A 228 11.27 -14.64 11.92
CA ASP A 228 12.06 -13.71 11.11
C ASP A 228 12.85 -14.41 9.99
N GLU A 229 13.19 -15.67 10.16
CA GLU A 229 13.88 -16.48 9.14
C GLU A 229 13.14 -16.55 7.80
N VAL A 230 11.80 -16.43 7.82
CA VAL A 230 10.96 -16.40 6.61
C VAL A 230 11.35 -15.23 5.67
N PHE A 231 11.90 -14.18 6.24
CA PHE A 231 12.28 -12.96 5.51
C PHE A 231 13.79 -12.92 5.27
N THR A 232 14.34 -14.02 4.78
CA THR A 232 15.77 -14.14 4.41
C THR A 232 15.90 -14.64 2.97
N LEU A 233 17.04 -14.36 2.34
CA LEU A 233 17.33 -14.83 0.98
C LEU A 233 17.30 -16.36 0.88
N ASN A 234 17.81 -17.04 1.92
CA ASN A 234 17.83 -18.51 1.98
C ASN A 234 16.44 -19.14 2.10
N TYR A 235 15.44 -18.37 2.56
CA TYR A 235 14.08 -18.86 2.70
C TYR A 235 13.23 -18.68 1.43
N MET A 236 13.71 -17.91 0.45
CA MET A 236 12.92 -17.57 -0.74
C MET A 236 12.41 -18.80 -1.50
N SER A 237 13.20 -19.87 -1.60
CA SER A 237 12.79 -21.13 -2.23
C SER A 237 11.78 -21.94 -1.42
N LYS A 238 11.56 -21.61 -0.14
CA LYS A 238 10.75 -22.38 0.82
C LYS A 238 9.39 -21.70 1.14
N VAL A 239 9.13 -20.51 0.62
CA VAL A 239 7.93 -19.69 0.96
C VAL A 239 6.63 -20.46 0.66
N GLU A 240 6.60 -21.32 -0.36
CA GLU A 240 5.42 -22.13 -0.69
C GLU A 240 5.04 -23.08 0.46
N GLY A 241 6.00 -23.62 1.20
CA GLY A 241 5.78 -24.52 2.34
C GLY A 241 5.02 -23.87 3.51
N LEU A 242 4.95 -22.54 3.57
CA LEU A 242 4.18 -21.81 4.59
C LEU A 242 2.66 -21.88 4.36
N ARG A 243 2.18 -22.45 3.26
CA ARG A 243 0.75 -22.52 2.91
C ARG A 243 -0.04 -23.52 3.76
N GLN A 244 0.63 -24.35 4.50
CA GLN A 244 0.03 -25.37 5.38
C GLN A 244 -0.66 -24.78 6.61
#